data_2636620541601a38f6475b555de3a320
#
_entry.id   2636620541601a38f6475b555de3a320
#
_cell.length_a   1.000
_cell.length_b   1.000
_cell.length_c   1.000
_cell.angle_alpha   90.00
_cell.angle_beta   90.00
_cell.angle_gamma   90.00
#
_symmetry.space_group_name_H-M   'P 1'
#
loop_
_entity.id
_entity.type
_entity.pdbx_description
1 polymer ?
#
loop_
_entity_poly.entity_id
_entity_poly.type
_entity_poly.pdbx_seq_one_letter_code
_entity_poly.pdbx_strand_id
1 'polypeptide(L)'
;MTIHGKLEHYYGGVVTGWAANSAALARTVSVALLVDGEKVAEAEPSIERRDVERLGLPLVSGLRMSVPEASLDGGVHEIALVLDGVVIPGGPRRVTLTAPSAFPLQEAPLPRGRIVFPRERVRLHVDRLFGDPAQRHHFVPEALCAEADPHYETDDTCVYELDDCRVLFPDGIILSGDHILHRTLYLVDRDRYAHVLRRDGTLLVDEEAIETVEEPTFLFNAGSQHNYFHWHMDVLPKCLVLDAVHQPGMRVALPVPEHRFQSETIARITERFPHAAPVMPRGVKLVRFRKLFYTPGLSGKALRPASAIGRFFEDDEARDAASVNVADLPRRIFLSRRSSRRRRLIGEESLARALRERGFVVVDPEELDTAAQRALFRRAELVVGPHGTAFTNLLHANPQVGVVELFADRYVNVGPQRIANLKALA
;
A
#
# COMPACT_ATOMS: atom_id res chain seq x y z
N MET A 1 -16.25 -22.59 -22.02
CA MET A 1 -15.10 -21.96 -22.70
C MET A 1 -13.86 -22.32 -21.93
N THR A 2 -12.82 -22.74 -22.61
CA THR A 2 -11.55 -23.13 -22.02
C THR A 2 -10.54 -21.96 -21.94
N ILE A 3 -10.79 -20.87 -22.69
CA ILE A 3 -9.95 -19.66 -22.74
C ILE A 3 -10.51 -18.62 -21.77
N HIS A 4 -9.66 -18.15 -20.90
CA HIS A 4 -9.92 -17.11 -19.91
C HIS A 4 -8.91 -16.00 -20.09
N GLY A 5 -9.32 -14.76 -19.83
CA GLY A 5 -8.40 -13.64 -19.94
C GLY A 5 -9.11 -12.30 -19.84
N LYS A 6 -8.30 -11.25 -19.84
CA LYS A 6 -8.78 -9.86 -19.87
C LYS A 6 -7.70 -8.95 -20.43
N LEU A 7 -8.05 -8.14 -21.42
CA LEU A 7 -7.28 -6.95 -21.77
C LEU A 7 -7.60 -5.88 -20.73
N GLU A 8 -6.63 -5.47 -19.95
CA GLU A 8 -6.85 -4.59 -18.79
C GLU A 8 -6.57 -3.13 -19.14
N HIS A 9 -5.35 -2.84 -19.59
CA HIS A 9 -4.93 -1.47 -19.83
C HIS A 9 -4.07 -1.35 -21.09
N TYR A 10 -4.18 -0.17 -21.71
CA TYR A 10 -3.22 0.37 -22.64
C TYR A 10 -2.69 1.68 -22.06
N TYR A 11 -1.37 1.83 -22.03
CA TYR A 11 -0.72 3.05 -21.59
C TYR A 11 0.73 3.09 -22.07
N GLY A 12 1.17 4.26 -22.57
CA GLY A 12 2.55 4.51 -22.97
C GLY A 12 3.09 3.54 -24.02
N GLY A 13 2.26 3.14 -24.99
CA GLY A 13 2.64 2.17 -26.02
C GLY A 13 2.70 0.72 -25.51
N VAL A 14 2.13 0.42 -24.34
CA VAL A 14 2.13 -0.92 -23.75
C VAL A 14 0.72 -1.38 -23.42
N VAL A 15 0.40 -2.59 -23.83
CA VAL A 15 -0.83 -3.32 -23.49
C VAL A 15 -0.54 -4.25 -22.32
N THR A 16 -1.42 -4.24 -21.33
CA THR A 16 -1.38 -5.20 -20.20
C THR A 16 -2.68 -5.96 -20.10
N GLY A 17 -2.58 -7.19 -19.61
CA GLY A 17 -3.72 -8.08 -19.41
C GLY A 17 -3.29 -9.40 -18.81
N TRP A 18 -4.16 -10.39 -18.90
CA TRP A 18 -3.85 -11.77 -18.54
C TRP A 18 -4.61 -12.75 -19.43
N ALA A 19 -4.06 -13.92 -19.61
CA ALA A 19 -4.67 -15.00 -20.38
C ALA A 19 -4.27 -16.38 -19.85
N ALA A 20 -5.21 -17.32 -19.91
CA ALA A 20 -5.02 -18.70 -19.54
C ALA A 20 -5.95 -19.62 -20.35
N ASN A 21 -5.48 -20.85 -20.58
CA ASN A 21 -6.31 -21.92 -21.14
C ASN A 21 -6.53 -22.99 -20.07
N SER A 22 -7.76 -23.13 -19.56
CA SER A 22 -8.08 -24.09 -18.50
C SER A 22 -8.03 -25.55 -18.96
N ALA A 23 -8.05 -25.83 -20.26
CA ALA A 23 -7.86 -27.17 -20.79
C ALA A 23 -6.37 -27.57 -20.91
N ALA A 24 -5.45 -26.62 -20.75
CA ALA A 24 -4.02 -26.84 -20.92
C ALA A 24 -3.21 -26.14 -19.81
N LEU A 25 -3.56 -26.35 -18.53
CA LEU A 25 -2.96 -25.70 -17.37
C LEU A 25 -1.43 -25.85 -17.26
N ALA A 26 -0.88 -26.93 -17.83
CA ALA A 26 0.55 -27.22 -17.80
C ALA A 26 1.30 -26.68 -19.04
N ARG A 27 0.61 -26.11 -20.01
CA ARG A 27 1.23 -25.57 -21.24
C ARG A 27 1.32 -24.06 -21.15
N THR A 28 2.48 -23.55 -21.55
CA THR A 28 2.64 -22.12 -21.83
C THR A 28 1.79 -21.76 -23.04
N VAL A 29 0.99 -20.73 -22.90
CA VAL A 29 0.13 -20.21 -23.97
C VAL A 29 0.80 -19.01 -24.63
N SER A 30 0.62 -18.86 -25.95
CA SER A 30 1.09 -17.69 -26.69
C SER A 30 -0.07 -16.78 -27.01
N VAL A 31 0.00 -15.50 -26.65
CA VAL A 31 -1.05 -14.50 -26.85
C VAL A 31 -0.60 -13.50 -27.89
N ALA A 32 -1.41 -13.31 -28.92
CA ALA A 32 -1.19 -12.31 -29.96
C ALA A 32 -1.82 -10.97 -29.57
N LEU A 33 -1.11 -9.88 -29.84
CA LEU A 33 -1.65 -8.52 -29.86
C LEU A 33 -2.02 -8.17 -31.29
N LEU A 34 -3.27 -7.79 -31.48
CA LEU A 34 -3.77 -7.28 -32.76
C LEU A 34 -3.96 -5.76 -32.67
N VAL A 35 -3.61 -5.07 -33.74
CA VAL A 35 -3.98 -3.67 -34.03
C VAL A 35 -4.74 -3.65 -35.33
N ASP A 36 -5.97 -3.13 -35.34
CA ASP A 36 -6.90 -3.11 -36.49
C ASP A 36 -7.08 -4.49 -37.16
N GLY A 37 -7.04 -5.55 -36.34
CA GLY A 37 -7.18 -6.92 -36.80
C GLY A 37 -5.87 -7.58 -37.26
N GLU A 38 -4.79 -6.85 -37.42
CA GLU A 38 -3.47 -7.38 -37.80
C GLU A 38 -2.62 -7.72 -36.57
N LYS A 39 -1.95 -8.88 -36.62
CA LYS A 39 -1.04 -9.30 -35.56
C LYS A 39 0.25 -8.48 -35.60
N VAL A 40 0.47 -7.67 -34.54
CA VAL A 40 1.63 -6.78 -34.42
C VAL A 40 2.67 -7.29 -33.40
N ALA A 41 2.26 -8.10 -32.43
CA ALA A 41 3.16 -8.68 -31.43
C ALA A 41 2.60 -10.01 -30.90
N GLU A 42 3.47 -10.77 -30.25
CA GLU A 42 3.11 -12.03 -29.57
C GLU A 42 3.98 -12.21 -28.33
N ALA A 43 3.39 -12.68 -27.25
CA ALA A 43 4.12 -12.96 -26.02
C ALA A 43 3.49 -14.10 -25.21
N GLU A 44 4.30 -14.74 -24.39
CA GLU A 44 3.86 -15.70 -23.40
C GLU A 44 3.63 -14.98 -22.06
N PRO A 45 2.63 -15.41 -21.23
CA PRO A 45 2.46 -14.93 -19.89
C PRO A 45 3.74 -15.06 -19.06
N SER A 46 4.14 -13.98 -18.39
CA SER A 46 5.38 -13.94 -17.62
C SER A 46 5.21 -13.30 -16.23
N ILE A 47 4.00 -12.84 -15.90
CA ILE A 47 3.71 -12.11 -14.66
C ILE A 47 2.81 -12.97 -13.77
N GLU A 48 3.19 -13.10 -12.49
CA GLU A 48 2.37 -13.77 -11.49
C GLU A 48 1.07 -13.01 -11.21
N ARG A 49 -0.06 -13.72 -11.25
CA ARG A 49 -1.42 -13.21 -11.02
C ARG A 49 -2.12 -14.06 -9.96
N ARG A 50 -1.97 -13.67 -8.72
CA ARG A 50 -2.61 -14.39 -7.60
C ARG A 50 -4.12 -14.28 -7.57
N ASP A 51 -4.67 -13.21 -8.13
CA ASP A 51 -6.10 -13.05 -8.33
C ASP A 51 -6.64 -14.06 -9.34
N VAL A 52 -5.87 -14.36 -10.38
CA VAL A 52 -6.21 -15.38 -11.39
C VAL A 52 -6.00 -16.80 -10.83
N GLU A 53 -4.93 -17.02 -10.06
CA GLU A 53 -4.67 -18.29 -9.36
C GLU A 53 -5.85 -18.70 -8.45
N ARG A 54 -6.49 -17.75 -7.78
CA ARG A 54 -7.69 -17.99 -6.93
C ARG A 54 -8.91 -18.50 -7.71
N LEU A 55 -8.91 -18.30 -9.01
CA LEU A 55 -9.93 -18.83 -9.91
C LEU A 55 -9.61 -20.27 -10.40
N GLY A 56 -8.55 -20.88 -9.90
CA GLY A 56 -8.09 -22.21 -10.32
C GLY A 56 -7.31 -22.20 -11.64
N LEU A 57 -6.79 -21.05 -12.07
CA LEU A 57 -6.03 -20.87 -13.29
C LEU A 57 -4.52 -20.73 -12.98
N PRO A 58 -3.62 -20.81 -13.98
CA PRO A 58 -2.19 -20.70 -13.74
C PRO A 58 -1.78 -19.41 -13.05
N LEU A 59 -0.88 -19.50 -12.06
CA LEU A 59 -0.33 -18.34 -11.37
C LEU A 59 0.37 -17.36 -12.33
N VAL A 60 1.17 -17.89 -13.26
CA VAL A 60 1.83 -17.10 -14.31
C VAL A 60 0.89 -16.99 -15.50
N SER A 61 0.07 -15.96 -15.51
CA SER A 61 -0.95 -15.69 -16.53
C SER A 61 -0.97 -14.23 -16.99
N GLY A 62 -0.28 -13.34 -16.32
CA GLY A 62 -0.19 -11.92 -16.66
C GLY A 62 0.70 -11.65 -17.87
N LEU A 63 0.28 -10.68 -18.69
CA LEU A 63 0.89 -10.29 -19.95
C LEU A 63 1.26 -8.82 -19.94
N ARG A 64 2.38 -8.55 -20.61
CA ARG A 64 2.80 -7.20 -20.97
C ARG A 64 3.39 -7.23 -22.36
N MET A 65 2.81 -6.44 -23.27
CA MET A 65 3.18 -6.42 -24.68
C MET A 65 3.37 -4.98 -25.13
N SER A 66 4.52 -4.68 -25.74
CA SER A 66 4.75 -3.37 -26.35
C SER A 66 4.08 -3.34 -27.74
N VAL A 67 3.40 -2.26 -28.04
CA VAL A 67 2.95 -1.92 -29.39
C VAL A 67 4.19 -1.51 -30.18
N PRO A 68 4.42 -2.07 -31.37
CA PRO A 68 5.55 -1.66 -32.20
C PRO A 68 5.52 -0.17 -32.52
N GLU A 69 6.68 0.47 -32.57
CA GLU A 69 6.83 1.90 -32.81
C GLU A 69 6.15 2.34 -34.11
N ALA A 70 6.19 1.49 -35.15
CA ALA A 70 5.53 1.74 -36.41
C ALA A 70 3.99 1.87 -36.32
N SER A 71 3.38 1.36 -35.25
CA SER A 71 1.94 1.47 -35.01
C SER A 71 1.58 2.64 -34.09
N LEU A 72 2.57 3.38 -33.57
CA LEU A 72 2.38 4.53 -32.67
C LEU A 72 2.34 5.82 -33.50
N ASP A 73 1.33 5.98 -34.33
CA ASP A 73 1.21 7.05 -35.32
C ASP A 73 0.31 8.22 -34.90
N GLY A 74 -0.21 8.17 -33.66
CA GLY A 74 -1.14 9.16 -33.11
C GLY A 74 -2.59 8.95 -33.54
N GLY A 75 -2.87 7.91 -34.34
CA GLY A 75 -4.21 7.54 -34.79
C GLY A 75 -5.02 6.79 -33.74
N VAL A 76 -6.34 6.72 -33.95
CA VAL A 76 -7.26 5.89 -33.17
C VAL A 76 -7.33 4.50 -33.79
N HIS A 77 -6.85 3.51 -33.08
CA HIS A 77 -6.77 2.12 -33.51
C HIS A 77 -7.60 1.21 -32.61
N GLU A 78 -7.95 0.04 -33.13
CA GLU A 78 -8.61 -1.02 -32.38
C GLU A 78 -7.57 -2.05 -31.93
N ILE A 79 -7.39 -2.24 -30.62
CA ILE A 79 -6.47 -3.24 -30.08
C ILE A 79 -7.22 -4.43 -29.48
N ALA A 80 -6.70 -5.63 -29.68
CA ALA A 80 -7.22 -6.86 -29.07
C ALA A 80 -6.10 -7.80 -28.68
N LEU A 81 -6.31 -8.55 -27.60
CA LEU A 81 -5.52 -9.72 -27.25
C LEU A 81 -6.23 -10.97 -27.74
N VAL A 82 -5.51 -11.89 -28.36
CA VAL A 82 -6.05 -13.13 -28.92
C VAL A 82 -5.25 -14.33 -28.43
N LEU A 83 -5.95 -15.34 -27.92
CA LEU A 83 -5.39 -16.63 -27.54
C LEU A 83 -6.12 -17.75 -28.29
N ASP A 84 -5.39 -18.59 -29.01
CA ASP A 84 -5.94 -19.70 -29.80
C ASP A 84 -7.09 -19.28 -30.73
N GLY A 85 -6.97 -18.12 -31.38
CA GLY A 85 -7.97 -17.54 -32.27
C GLY A 85 -9.19 -16.91 -31.57
N VAL A 86 -9.24 -16.89 -30.24
CA VAL A 86 -10.32 -16.29 -29.46
C VAL A 86 -9.90 -14.94 -28.92
N VAL A 87 -10.70 -13.91 -29.19
CA VAL A 87 -10.50 -12.56 -28.61
C VAL A 87 -10.78 -12.60 -27.13
N ILE A 88 -9.79 -12.13 -26.35
CA ILE A 88 -9.87 -12.07 -24.89
C ILE A 88 -10.80 -10.94 -24.44
N PRO A 89 -11.65 -11.16 -23.42
CA PRO A 89 -12.54 -10.12 -22.88
C PRO A 89 -11.85 -8.80 -22.57
N GLY A 90 -12.54 -7.69 -22.83
CA GLY A 90 -11.98 -6.33 -22.71
C GLY A 90 -11.40 -5.79 -24.03
N GLY A 91 -11.30 -6.62 -25.05
CA GLY A 91 -11.06 -6.26 -26.43
C GLY A 91 -12.20 -6.76 -27.36
N PRO A 92 -12.30 -6.28 -28.60
CA PRO A 92 -11.49 -5.18 -29.13
C PRO A 92 -11.79 -3.85 -28.42
N ARG A 93 -10.75 -3.01 -28.28
CA ARG A 93 -10.84 -1.72 -27.61
C ARG A 93 -10.20 -0.62 -28.44
N ARG A 94 -10.93 0.49 -28.65
CA ARG A 94 -10.40 1.66 -29.36
C ARG A 94 -9.52 2.49 -28.43
N VAL A 95 -8.31 2.80 -28.87
CA VAL A 95 -7.30 3.58 -28.15
C VAL A 95 -6.55 4.47 -29.15
N THR A 96 -6.04 5.59 -28.69
CA THR A 96 -5.10 6.39 -29.47
C THR A 96 -3.70 5.81 -29.27
N LEU A 97 -3.03 5.42 -30.37
CA LEU A 97 -1.68 4.83 -30.32
C LEU A 97 -0.63 5.93 -30.51
N THR A 98 -0.29 6.64 -29.44
CA THR A 98 0.74 7.69 -29.44
C THR A 98 2.08 7.16 -28.95
N ALA A 99 3.16 7.68 -29.52
CA ALA A 99 4.50 7.44 -29.00
C ALA A 99 4.63 8.11 -27.63
N PRO A 100 5.04 7.37 -26.58
CA PRO A 100 5.15 7.96 -25.25
C PRO A 100 6.30 8.95 -25.19
N SER A 101 6.07 10.07 -24.49
CA SER A 101 7.14 10.98 -24.10
C SER A 101 8.06 10.32 -23.08
N ALA A 102 9.37 10.57 -23.17
CA ALA A 102 10.36 10.01 -22.26
C ALA A 102 10.82 11.06 -21.24
N PHE A 103 10.61 10.79 -19.96
CA PHE A 103 11.06 11.66 -18.89
C PHE A 103 12.22 10.99 -18.14
N PRO A 104 13.41 11.63 -18.07
CA PRO A 104 14.47 11.14 -17.21
C PRO A 104 14.02 11.27 -15.75
N LEU A 105 14.24 10.20 -14.97
CA LEU A 105 13.99 10.20 -13.53
C LEU A 105 15.05 11.05 -12.81
N GLN A 106 15.02 12.34 -13.00
CA GLN A 106 15.77 13.27 -12.15
C GLN A 106 14.88 13.62 -10.97
N GLU A 107 15.42 13.42 -9.78
CA GLU A 107 14.73 13.80 -8.57
C GLU A 107 14.81 15.31 -8.38
N ALA A 108 13.66 15.96 -8.30
CA ALA A 108 13.57 17.35 -7.87
C ALA A 108 13.29 17.41 -6.37
N PRO A 109 13.88 18.38 -5.65
CA PRO A 109 13.51 18.64 -4.28
C PRO A 109 12.03 19.07 -4.22
N LEU A 110 11.35 18.71 -3.13
CA LEU A 110 10.04 19.27 -2.83
C LEU A 110 10.14 20.80 -2.69
N PRO A 111 9.14 21.56 -3.14
CA PRO A 111 9.07 22.99 -2.90
C PRO A 111 9.01 23.29 -1.40
N ARG A 112 8.99 24.56 -1.02
CA ARG A 112 8.82 24.93 0.38
C ARG A 112 7.41 24.55 0.83
N GLY A 113 7.30 23.58 1.75
CA GLY A 113 6.04 23.13 2.34
C GLY A 113 5.57 24.04 3.47
N ARG A 114 4.25 24.10 3.69
CA ARG A 114 3.67 24.68 4.89
C ARG A 114 3.70 23.65 6.01
N ILE A 115 4.30 24.00 7.15
CA ILE A 115 4.33 23.13 8.33
C ILE A 115 2.91 23.03 8.91
N VAL A 116 2.39 21.82 9.03
CA VAL A 116 1.10 21.51 9.69
C VAL A 116 1.35 21.06 11.12
N PHE A 117 2.30 20.14 11.32
CA PHE A 117 2.75 19.74 12.63
C PHE A 117 4.27 19.97 12.71
N PRO A 118 4.75 20.79 13.64
CA PRO A 118 6.17 21.00 13.83
C PRO A 118 6.82 19.73 14.38
N ARG A 119 8.12 19.59 14.15
CA ARG A 119 8.92 18.54 14.78
C ARG A 119 8.76 18.55 16.29
N GLU A 120 8.79 17.40 16.88
CA GLU A 120 8.69 17.22 18.31
C GLU A 120 9.70 16.20 18.82
N ARG A 121 10.05 16.29 20.11
CA ARG A 121 10.87 15.29 20.78
C ARG A 121 9.95 14.33 21.51
N VAL A 122 9.95 13.08 21.06
CA VAL A 122 9.10 12.00 21.60
C VAL A 122 9.93 11.12 22.51
N ARG A 123 9.47 10.91 23.75
CA ARG A 123 10.12 10.03 24.71
C ARG A 123 9.86 8.56 24.35
N LEU A 124 10.92 7.74 24.40
CA LEU A 124 10.83 6.29 24.31
C LEU A 124 10.62 5.70 25.73
N HIS A 125 9.66 4.82 25.87
CA HIS A 125 9.43 4.07 27.12
C HIS A 125 10.27 2.78 27.15
N VAL A 126 11.58 2.92 26.88
CA VAL A 126 12.51 1.77 26.69
C VAL A 126 12.73 0.97 27.96
N ASP A 127 12.65 1.61 29.11
CA ASP A 127 12.94 1.03 30.44
C ASP A 127 11.93 -0.05 30.81
N ARG A 128 10.76 -0.05 30.23
CA ARG A 128 9.68 -1.00 30.51
C ARG A 128 9.65 -2.21 29.57
N LEU A 129 10.40 -2.16 28.46
CA LEU A 129 10.35 -3.18 27.41
C LEU A 129 11.27 -4.37 27.69
N PHE A 130 12.29 -4.24 28.54
CA PHE A 130 13.42 -5.17 28.52
C PHE A 130 13.72 -5.89 29.85
N GLY A 131 12.94 -5.72 30.87
CA GLY A 131 13.18 -6.42 32.14
C GLY A 131 14.60 -6.24 32.70
N ASP A 132 15.11 -7.24 33.40
CA ASP A 132 16.44 -7.23 34.00
C ASP A 132 17.55 -7.06 32.94
N PRO A 133 18.41 -6.02 33.05
CA PRO A 133 19.55 -5.81 32.18
C PRO A 133 20.48 -7.02 32.01
N ALA A 134 20.57 -7.88 33.00
CA ALA A 134 21.38 -9.10 32.96
C ALA A 134 20.84 -10.16 31.99
N GLN A 135 19.55 -10.12 31.68
CA GLN A 135 18.90 -11.07 30.75
C GLN A 135 18.84 -10.58 29.29
N ARG A 136 19.26 -9.35 29.04
CA ARG A 136 19.17 -8.73 27.69
C ARG A 136 19.96 -9.46 26.60
N HIS A 137 21.04 -10.13 26.96
CA HIS A 137 22.00 -10.67 26.00
C HIS A 137 21.49 -11.85 25.17
N HIS A 138 20.38 -12.46 25.54
CA HIS A 138 19.89 -13.66 24.85
C HIS A 138 18.61 -13.48 24.04
N PHE A 139 17.86 -12.37 24.20
CA PHE A 139 16.52 -12.28 23.66
C PHE A 139 16.18 -10.97 22.94
N VAL A 140 16.99 -9.91 23.06
CA VAL A 140 16.69 -8.62 22.46
C VAL A 140 17.69 -8.33 21.34
N PRO A 141 17.23 -8.15 20.09
CA PRO A 141 18.12 -7.77 19.00
C PRO A 141 18.87 -6.49 19.31
N GLU A 142 20.18 -6.47 19.05
CA GLU A 142 21.07 -5.33 19.30
C GLU A 142 20.53 -4.02 18.70
N ALA A 143 19.89 -4.09 17.51
CA ALA A 143 19.26 -2.96 16.85
C ALA A 143 18.13 -2.30 17.68
N LEU A 144 17.48 -3.04 18.59
CA LEU A 144 16.46 -2.50 19.49
C LEU A 144 17.06 -1.96 20.78
N CYS A 145 18.30 -2.37 21.12
CA CYS A 145 19.03 -1.94 22.31
C CYS A 145 19.89 -0.70 22.06
N ALA A 146 20.18 -0.38 20.81
CA ALA A 146 21.21 0.59 20.42
C ALA A 146 20.80 2.07 20.56
N GLU A 147 19.56 2.37 20.92
CA GLU A 147 19.18 3.76 21.15
C GLU A 147 19.57 4.17 22.58
N ALA A 148 20.76 4.75 22.71
CA ALA A 148 21.24 5.32 23.97
C ALA A 148 20.43 6.56 24.40
N ASP A 149 19.77 7.25 23.47
CA ASP A 149 18.87 8.38 23.75
C ASP A 149 17.43 7.84 23.96
N PRO A 150 16.82 8.07 25.13
CA PRO A 150 15.43 7.71 25.39
C PRO A 150 14.42 8.56 24.64
N HIS A 151 14.86 9.31 23.65
CA HIS A 151 14.01 10.15 22.82
C HIS A 151 14.36 10.00 21.34
N TYR A 152 13.41 10.33 20.49
CA TYR A 152 13.68 10.60 19.08
C TYR A 152 13.05 11.94 18.68
N GLU A 153 13.62 12.56 17.66
CA GLU A 153 13.03 13.75 17.03
C GLU A 153 12.26 13.32 15.79
N THR A 154 11.06 13.84 15.64
CA THR A 154 10.25 13.67 14.44
C THR A 154 10.70 14.66 13.37
N ASP A 155 10.32 14.41 12.11
CA ASP A 155 10.39 15.44 11.07
C ASP A 155 9.20 16.41 11.21
N ASP A 156 9.35 17.62 10.67
CA ASP A 156 8.18 18.50 10.44
C ASP A 156 7.22 17.83 9.47
N THR A 157 5.93 17.74 9.80
CA THR A 157 4.90 17.31 8.87
C THR A 157 4.45 18.50 8.03
N CYS A 158 4.77 18.47 6.75
CA CYS A 158 4.46 19.54 5.82
C CYS A 158 3.39 19.14 4.82
N VAL A 159 2.57 20.09 4.41
CA VAL A 159 1.76 20.01 3.20
C VAL A 159 2.44 20.85 2.11
N TYR A 160 2.49 20.27 0.92
CA TYR A 160 3.06 20.90 -0.28
C TYR A 160 1.91 21.22 -1.23
N GLU A 161 1.84 22.47 -1.65
CA GLU A 161 0.91 22.94 -2.67
C GLU A 161 1.65 22.93 -4.01
N LEU A 162 1.13 22.16 -4.96
CA LEU A 162 1.73 21.95 -6.27
C LEU A 162 0.73 22.42 -7.33
N ASP A 163 1.17 23.35 -8.18
CA ASP A 163 0.36 23.82 -9.30
C ASP A 163 0.76 23.08 -10.57
N ASP A 164 -0.25 22.72 -11.37
CA ASP A 164 -0.10 22.13 -12.68
C ASP A 164 0.85 20.91 -12.73
N CYS A 165 0.64 19.97 -11.83
CA CYS A 165 1.43 18.75 -11.72
C CYS A 165 0.69 17.52 -12.26
N ARG A 166 1.44 16.46 -12.56
CA ARG A 166 0.91 15.17 -13.00
C ARG A 166 1.17 14.12 -11.94
N VAL A 167 0.23 13.21 -11.76
CA VAL A 167 0.35 12.11 -10.80
C VAL A 167 0.17 10.79 -11.52
N LEU A 168 1.16 9.90 -11.40
CA LEU A 168 1.08 8.55 -11.89
C LEU A 168 0.51 7.64 -10.79
N PHE A 169 -0.69 7.13 -11.07
CA PHE A 169 -1.39 6.18 -10.20
C PHE A 169 -0.98 4.73 -10.50
N PRO A 170 -1.21 3.78 -9.55
CA PRO A 170 -1.94 3.95 -8.30
C PRO A 170 -1.11 4.49 -7.12
N ASP A 171 0.22 4.55 -7.20
CA ASP A 171 1.08 4.81 -6.04
C ASP A 171 1.29 6.31 -5.75
N GLY A 172 0.74 7.21 -6.60
CA GLY A 172 0.82 8.64 -6.36
C GLY A 172 2.22 9.23 -6.62
N ILE A 173 2.91 8.76 -7.68
CA ILE A 173 4.18 9.34 -8.12
C ILE A 173 3.91 10.69 -8.77
N ILE A 174 4.51 11.76 -8.25
CA ILE A 174 4.25 13.13 -8.69
C ILE A 174 5.35 13.61 -9.64
N LEU A 175 4.91 14.09 -10.80
CA LEU A 175 5.74 14.78 -11.78
C LEU A 175 5.42 16.29 -11.75
N SER A 176 6.45 17.10 -11.61
CA SER A 176 6.37 18.58 -11.69
C SER A 176 7.32 19.06 -12.78
N GLY A 177 6.77 19.64 -13.85
CA GLY A 177 7.56 19.86 -15.07
C GLY A 177 8.13 18.53 -15.59
N ASP A 178 9.42 18.49 -15.85
CA ASP A 178 10.14 17.31 -16.35
C ASP A 178 10.79 16.47 -15.23
N HIS A 179 10.37 16.66 -13.99
CA HIS A 179 11.00 16.03 -12.84
C HIS A 179 10.01 15.22 -12.02
N ILE A 180 10.51 14.17 -11.39
CA ILE A 180 9.77 13.39 -10.38
C ILE A 180 10.15 13.90 -8.98
N LEU A 181 9.14 14.13 -8.15
CA LEU A 181 9.39 14.56 -6.79
C LEU A 181 9.89 13.37 -5.95
N HIS A 182 11.10 13.51 -5.40
CA HIS A 182 11.87 12.45 -4.72
C HIS A 182 11.06 11.57 -3.75
N ARG A 183 10.35 12.17 -2.80
CA ARG A 183 9.64 11.41 -1.76
C ARG A 183 8.46 10.59 -2.27
N THR A 184 7.98 10.84 -3.47
CA THR A 184 6.86 10.10 -4.06
C THR A 184 7.25 8.72 -4.59
N LEU A 185 8.56 8.47 -4.74
CA LEU A 185 9.11 7.15 -5.12
C LEU A 185 9.34 6.21 -3.93
N TYR A 186 9.07 6.67 -2.71
CA TYR A 186 9.31 5.86 -1.53
C TYR A 186 8.37 4.64 -1.47
N LEU A 187 8.95 3.45 -1.35
CA LEU A 187 8.26 2.16 -1.30
C LEU A 187 7.34 1.85 -2.49
N VAL A 188 7.56 2.52 -3.62
CA VAL A 188 6.86 2.17 -4.86
C VAL A 188 7.29 0.77 -5.32
N ASP A 189 6.30 -0.07 -5.64
CA ASP A 189 6.54 -1.34 -6.29
C ASP A 189 6.95 -1.11 -7.75
N ARG A 190 8.25 -1.12 -8.02
CA ARG A 190 8.80 -0.85 -9.36
C ARG A 190 8.35 -1.87 -10.41
N ASP A 191 8.06 -3.10 -10.00
CA ASP A 191 7.60 -4.13 -10.95
C ASP A 191 6.22 -3.78 -11.51
N ARG A 192 5.39 -3.10 -10.72
CA ARG A 192 4.09 -2.56 -11.18
C ARG A 192 4.24 -1.61 -12.36
N TYR A 193 5.30 -0.82 -12.38
CA TYR A 193 5.58 0.20 -13.39
C TYR A 193 6.59 -0.22 -14.45
N ALA A 194 7.06 -1.46 -14.44
CA ALA A 194 8.12 -1.89 -15.36
C ALA A 194 7.75 -1.76 -16.84
N HIS A 195 6.46 -1.56 -17.17
CA HIS A 195 5.99 -1.29 -18.53
C HIS A 195 6.12 0.18 -18.95
N VAL A 196 6.17 1.09 -18.00
CA VAL A 196 6.34 2.54 -18.23
C VAL A 196 7.66 3.07 -17.67
N LEU A 197 8.30 2.31 -16.77
CA LEU A 197 9.59 2.67 -16.18
C LEU A 197 10.68 1.79 -16.78
N ARG A 198 11.55 2.36 -17.61
CA ARG A 198 12.68 1.68 -18.22
C ARG A 198 13.76 1.37 -17.20
N ARG A 199 14.64 0.41 -17.51
CA ARG A 199 15.78 0.03 -16.65
C ARG A 199 16.79 1.17 -16.45
N ASP A 200 16.88 2.09 -17.41
CA ASP A 200 17.74 3.29 -17.34
C ASP A 200 17.15 4.41 -16.46
N GLY A 201 15.99 4.17 -15.86
CA GLY A 201 15.32 5.15 -15.01
C GLY A 201 14.40 6.11 -15.79
N THR A 202 14.18 5.93 -17.08
CA THR A 202 13.28 6.77 -17.88
C THR A 202 11.84 6.34 -17.68
N LEU A 203 10.94 7.28 -17.37
CA LEU A 203 9.50 7.07 -17.33
C LEU A 203 8.89 7.42 -18.70
N LEU A 204 8.10 6.52 -19.26
CA LEU A 204 7.35 6.73 -20.48
C LEU A 204 5.96 7.26 -20.14
N VAL A 205 5.56 8.35 -20.76
CA VAL A 205 4.28 9.02 -20.52
C VAL A 205 3.52 9.19 -21.81
N ASP A 206 2.26 8.80 -21.83
CA ASP A 206 1.32 9.11 -22.90
C ASP A 206 0.60 10.43 -22.56
N GLU A 207 1.07 11.52 -23.13
CA GLU A 207 0.58 12.87 -22.82
C GLU A 207 -0.88 13.09 -23.29
N GLU A 208 -1.31 12.40 -24.36
CA GLU A 208 -2.67 12.57 -24.89
C GLU A 208 -3.74 11.81 -24.08
N ALA A 209 -3.33 10.80 -23.35
CA ALA A 209 -4.22 10.04 -22.46
C ALA A 209 -4.45 10.69 -21.09
N ILE A 210 -3.97 11.93 -20.89
CA ILE A 210 -4.00 12.58 -19.58
C ILE A 210 -5.38 13.20 -19.31
N GLU A 211 -6.06 12.66 -18.30
CA GLU A 211 -7.24 13.28 -17.71
C GLU A 211 -6.83 14.46 -16.80
N THR A 212 -7.55 15.58 -16.89
CA THR A 212 -7.28 16.75 -16.03
C THR A 212 -8.35 16.90 -14.96
N VAL A 213 -7.91 17.12 -13.72
CA VAL A 213 -8.73 17.49 -12.57
C VAL A 213 -8.51 18.98 -12.29
N GLU A 214 -9.56 19.77 -12.45
CA GLU A 214 -9.51 21.24 -12.32
C GLU A 214 -9.60 21.68 -10.86
N GLU A 215 -10.33 20.93 -10.02
CA GLU A 215 -10.55 21.27 -8.63
C GLU A 215 -9.31 20.99 -7.77
N PRO A 216 -9.04 21.82 -6.74
CA PRO A 216 -8.01 21.54 -5.75
C PRO A 216 -8.18 20.13 -5.18
N THR A 217 -7.11 19.33 -5.18
CA THR A 217 -7.20 17.93 -4.77
C THR A 217 -6.14 17.59 -3.74
N PHE A 218 -6.51 16.86 -2.69
CA PHE A 218 -5.58 16.31 -1.69
C PHE A 218 -5.25 14.86 -2.02
N LEU A 219 -3.95 14.49 -2.04
CA LEU A 219 -3.47 13.18 -2.43
C LEU A 219 -3.23 12.26 -1.22
N PHE A 220 -4.01 11.19 -1.13
CA PHE A 220 -3.81 10.11 -0.15
C PHE A 220 -2.86 9.01 -0.65
N ASN A 221 -2.80 8.78 -1.95
CA ASN A 221 -2.00 7.72 -2.56
C ASN A 221 -0.53 7.76 -2.12
N ALA A 222 0.06 6.60 -1.94
CA ALA A 222 1.46 6.42 -1.59
C ALA A 222 1.94 5.04 -2.05
N GLY A 223 3.22 4.89 -2.38
CA GLY A 223 3.80 3.64 -2.86
C GLY A 223 3.69 2.46 -1.88
N SER A 224 3.58 2.77 -0.60
CA SER A 224 3.46 1.78 0.47
C SER A 224 2.03 1.39 0.86
N GLN A 225 1.03 1.91 0.17
CA GLN A 225 -0.40 1.79 0.54
C GLN A 225 -0.93 0.33 0.61
N HIS A 226 -0.24 -0.62 -0.04
CA HIS A 226 -0.61 -2.05 0.00
C HIS A 226 -0.21 -2.76 1.28
N ASN A 227 0.66 -2.15 2.08
CA ASN A 227 1.13 -2.70 3.33
C ASN A 227 0.26 -2.21 4.48
N TYR A 228 -0.28 -3.12 5.28
CA TYR A 228 -1.18 -2.81 6.40
C TYR A 228 -0.58 -1.79 7.39
N PHE A 229 0.72 -1.93 7.73
CA PHE A 229 1.42 -0.99 8.61
C PHE A 229 1.46 0.42 7.98
N HIS A 230 1.96 0.53 6.75
CA HIS A 230 2.09 1.82 6.09
C HIS A 230 0.73 2.47 5.79
N TRP A 231 -0.30 1.67 5.51
CA TRP A 231 -1.64 2.18 5.35
C TRP A 231 -2.10 2.92 6.61
N HIS A 232 -1.93 2.30 7.78
CA HIS A 232 -2.35 2.89 9.06
C HIS A 232 -1.40 3.99 9.57
N MET A 233 -0.10 3.91 9.27
CA MET A 233 0.87 4.87 9.76
C MET A 233 1.13 6.04 8.81
N ASP A 234 0.98 5.83 7.50
CA ASP A 234 1.36 6.81 6.49
C ASP A 234 0.18 7.36 5.68
N VAL A 235 -0.87 6.57 5.46
CA VAL A 235 -1.98 6.95 4.60
C VAL A 235 -3.17 7.47 5.39
N LEU A 236 -3.73 6.68 6.29
CA LEU A 236 -4.90 7.10 7.08
C LEU A 236 -4.68 8.37 7.89
N PRO A 237 -3.54 8.57 8.59
CA PRO A 237 -3.32 9.79 9.36
C PRO A 237 -3.17 11.05 8.52
N LYS A 238 -3.09 10.95 7.18
CA LYS A 238 -3.16 12.12 6.29
C LYS A 238 -4.48 12.90 6.46
N CYS A 239 -5.52 12.27 7.02
CA CYS A 239 -6.72 12.98 7.43
C CYS A 239 -6.43 14.17 8.34
N LEU A 240 -5.44 14.07 9.25
CA LEU A 240 -5.02 15.18 10.11
C LEU A 240 -4.48 16.38 9.32
N VAL A 241 -3.77 16.10 8.22
CA VAL A 241 -3.25 17.15 7.34
C VAL A 241 -4.37 17.71 6.48
N LEU A 242 -5.26 16.86 5.99
CA LEU A 242 -6.43 17.29 5.23
C LEU A 242 -7.34 18.20 6.07
N ASP A 243 -7.61 17.88 7.35
CA ASP A 243 -8.37 18.75 8.26
C ASP A 243 -7.79 20.19 8.33
N ALA A 244 -6.45 20.30 8.29
CA ALA A 244 -5.78 21.61 8.38
C ALA A 244 -5.76 22.41 7.06
N VAL A 245 -6.07 21.78 5.92
CA VAL A 245 -6.00 22.40 4.59
C VAL A 245 -7.31 22.34 3.82
N HIS A 246 -8.29 21.59 4.32
CA HIS A 246 -9.57 21.40 3.63
C HIS A 246 -10.25 22.74 3.35
N GLN A 247 -10.79 22.86 2.14
CA GLN A 247 -11.54 24.02 1.69
C GLN A 247 -12.73 23.57 0.83
N PRO A 248 -13.79 24.41 0.73
CA PRO A 248 -14.94 24.08 -0.11
C PRO A 248 -14.53 23.78 -1.56
N GLY A 249 -15.13 22.75 -2.15
CA GLY A 249 -14.82 22.33 -3.52
C GLY A 249 -13.55 21.49 -3.67
N MET A 250 -12.81 21.22 -2.58
CA MET A 250 -11.64 20.33 -2.64
C MET A 250 -12.07 18.89 -2.87
N ARG A 251 -11.32 18.19 -3.72
CA ARG A 251 -11.45 16.75 -3.95
C ARG A 251 -10.39 15.96 -3.16
N VAL A 252 -10.58 14.65 -3.05
CA VAL A 252 -9.59 13.74 -2.47
C VAL A 252 -9.22 12.66 -3.48
N ALA A 253 -7.92 12.53 -3.77
CA ALA A 253 -7.42 11.42 -4.56
C ALA A 253 -7.14 10.24 -3.62
N LEU A 254 -7.89 9.16 -3.80
CA LEU A 254 -7.86 7.95 -2.99
C LEU A 254 -7.40 6.76 -3.84
N PRO A 255 -6.67 5.80 -3.27
CA PRO A 255 -6.36 4.56 -3.99
C PRO A 255 -7.63 3.73 -4.21
N VAL A 256 -7.69 3.06 -5.35
CA VAL A 256 -8.67 1.98 -5.54
C VAL A 256 -8.31 0.85 -4.58
N PRO A 257 -9.23 0.41 -3.71
CA PRO A 257 -8.90 -0.59 -2.71
C PRO A 257 -8.58 -1.95 -3.35
N GLU A 258 -7.43 -2.50 -3.01
CA GLU A 258 -6.96 -3.83 -3.42
C GLU A 258 -7.07 -4.84 -2.27
N HIS A 259 -7.21 -4.33 -1.04
CA HIS A 259 -7.32 -5.12 0.18
C HIS A 259 -8.56 -4.73 0.99
N ARG A 260 -9.08 -5.68 1.76
CA ARG A 260 -10.26 -5.48 2.61
C ARG A 260 -10.10 -4.30 3.55
N PHE A 261 -8.96 -4.18 4.24
CA PHE A 261 -8.70 -3.09 5.17
C PHE A 261 -8.75 -1.69 4.52
N GLN A 262 -8.36 -1.60 3.24
CA GLN A 262 -8.49 -0.34 2.48
C GLN A 262 -9.96 -0.02 2.22
N SER A 263 -10.75 -0.99 1.75
CA SER A 263 -12.18 -0.78 1.49
C SER A 263 -12.93 -0.31 2.74
N GLU A 264 -12.65 -0.93 3.89
CA GLU A 264 -13.31 -0.63 5.15
C GLU A 264 -12.92 0.75 5.71
N THR A 265 -11.70 1.19 5.47
CA THR A 265 -11.19 2.47 6.02
C THR A 265 -11.34 3.65 5.07
N ILE A 266 -11.36 3.44 3.74
CA ILE A 266 -11.67 4.50 2.77
C ILE A 266 -13.10 5.02 2.97
N ALA A 267 -14.06 4.15 3.28
CA ALA A 267 -15.41 4.58 3.61
C ALA A 267 -15.42 5.62 4.75
N ARG A 268 -14.59 5.42 5.77
CA ARG A 268 -14.47 6.37 6.91
C ARG A 268 -13.83 7.70 6.50
N ILE A 269 -12.90 7.72 5.53
CA ILE A 269 -12.35 8.96 4.98
C ILE A 269 -13.47 9.74 4.29
N THR A 270 -14.26 9.07 3.45
CA THR A 270 -15.36 9.71 2.72
C THR A 270 -16.49 10.19 3.64
N GLU A 271 -16.78 9.49 4.72
CA GLU A 271 -17.71 9.90 5.76
C GLU A 271 -17.22 11.14 6.53
N ARG A 272 -15.90 11.20 6.82
CA ARG A 272 -15.29 12.35 7.50
C ARG A 272 -15.29 13.61 6.62
N PHE A 273 -15.14 13.45 5.32
CA PHE A 273 -15.07 14.54 4.34
C PHE A 273 -16.15 14.38 3.26
N PRO A 274 -17.45 14.48 3.62
CA PRO A 274 -18.56 14.13 2.73
C PRO A 274 -18.68 15.07 1.52
N HIS A 275 -18.08 16.26 1.60
CA HIS A 275 -18.08 17.25 0.52
C HIS A 275 -16.86 17.16 -0.39
N ALA A 276 -15.90 16.28 -0.07
CA ALA A 276 -14.70 16.08 -0.87
C ALA A 276 -14.89 14.89 -1.83
N ALA A 277 -15.32 15.19 -3.05
CA ALA A 277 -15.57 14.16 -4.07
C ALA A 277 -14.29 13.34 -4.34
N PRO A 278 -14.36 11.99 -4.32
CA PRO A 278 -13.19 11.15 -4.54
C PRO A 278 -12.74 11.13 -6.00
N VAL A 279 -11.43 11.09 -6.21
CA VAL A 279 -10.76 10.78 -7.48
C VAL A 279 -10.05 9.45 -7.29
N MET A 280 -10.46 8.42 -8.02
CA MET A 280 -9.95 7.05 -7.84
C MET A 280 -9.54 6.43 -9.19
N PRO A 281 -8.41 6.86 -9.77
CA PRO A 281 -7.94 6.34 -11.05
C PRO A 281 -7.57 4.85 -10.93
N ARG A 282 -8.04 4.05 -11.88
CA ARG A 282 -7.79 2.61 -11.89
C ARG A 282 -6.59 2.25 -12.76
N GLY A 283 -5.77 1.34 -12.26
CA GLY A 283 -4.57 0.85 -12.94
C GLY A 283 -3.45 1.90 -13.01
N VAL A 284 -2.47 1.65 -13.87
CA VAL A 284 -1.42 2.62 -14.14
C VAL A 284 -2.00 3.71 -15.05
N LYS A 285 -2.15 4.90 -14.51
CA LYS A 285 -2.77 6.04 -15.21
C LYS A 285 -2.11 7.35 -14.76
N LEU A 286 -1.81 8.22 -15.71
CA LEU A 286 -1.38 9.57 -15.45
C LEU A 286 -2.60 10.51 -15.39
N VAL A 287 -2.65 11.36 -14.37
CA VAL A 287 -3.71 12.37 -14.20
C VAL A 287 -3.05 13.71 -13.91
N ARG A 288 -3.49 14.76 -14.60
CA ARG A 288 -3.05 16.13 -14.38
C ARG A 288 -3.93 16.81 -13.34
N PHE A 289 -3.32 17.49 -12.39
CA PHE A 289 -4.02 18.29 -11.38
C PHE A 289 -3.60 19.75 -11.53
N ARG A 290 -4.58 20.66 -11.63
CA ARG A 290 -4.33 22.09 -11.63
C ARG A 290 -3.79 22.56 -10.31
N LYS A 291 -4.31 22.00 -9.22
CA LYS A 291 -3.80 22.24 -7.88
C LYS A 291 -3.84 20.96 -7.04
N LEU A 292 -2.68 20.54 -6.57
CA LEU A 292 -2.54 19.33 -5.74
C LEU A 292 -1.97 19.69 -4.38
N PHE A 293 -2.59 19.14 -3.34
CA PHE A 293 -2.05 19.14 -1.98
C PHE A 293 -1.46 17.77 -1.68
N TYR A 294 -0.20 17.76 -1.32
CA TYR A 294 0.55 16.53 -1.05
C TYR A 294 1.21 16.59 0.33
N THR A 295 1.18 15.47 1.03
CA THR A 295 2.00 15.23 2.22
C THR A 295 2.67 13.86 2.11
N PRO A 296 3.96 13.72 2.43
CA PRO A 296 4.62 12.42 2.55
C PRO A 296 3.97 11.53 3.61
N GLY A 297 4.42 10.28 3.72
CA GLY A 297 4.02 9.39 4.81
C GLY A 297 4.38 9.96 6.17
N LEU A 298 3.47 9.80 7.14
CA LEU A 298 3.58 10.44 8.45
C LEU A 298 4.44 9.65 9.46
N SER A 299 4.79 8.40 9.16
CA SER A 299 5.71 7.62 10.02
C SER A 299 7.14 8.18 10.06
N GLY A 300 7.46 9.11 9.18
CA GLY A 300 8.74 9.82 9.15
C GLY A 300 9.93 8.95 8.75
N LYS A 301 11.12 9.55 8.71
CA LYS A 301 12.37 8.82 8.48
C LYS A 301 12.65 7.88 9.67
N ALA A 302 13.17 6.70 9.37
CA ALA A 302 13.55 5.69 10.36
C ALA A 302 12.40 5.32 11.33
N LEU A 303 11.14 5.41 10.87
CA LEU A 303 9.97 5.12 11.67
C LEU A 303 9.93 5.94 12.98
N ARG A 304 9.99 7.26 12.84
CA ARG A 304 9.89 8.24 13.94
C ARG A 304 8.56 9.00 13.86
N PRO A 305 7.43 8.33 14.13
CA PRO A 305 6.11 8.90 13.97
C PRO A 305 5.83 10.02 14.98
N ALA A 306 5.09 11.04 14.55
CA ALA A 306 4.62 12.10 15.42
C ALA A 306 3.53 11.59 16.38
N SER A 307 3.45 12.16 17.58
CA SER A 307 2.44 11.81 18.60
C SER A 307 1.00 12.05 18.13
N ALA A 308 0.82 12.96 17.16
CA ALA A 308 -0.47 13.20 16.51
C ALA A 308 -1.09 11.94 15.91
N ILE A 309 -0.27 10.98 15.43
CA ILE A 309 -0.76 9.69 14.90
C ILE A 309 -1.45 8.88 16.01
N GLY A 310 -0.85 8.80 17.19
CA GLY A 310 -1.47 8.12 18.33
C GLY A 310 -2.84 8.72 18.67
N ARG A 311 -2.91 10.05 18.80
CA ARG A 311 -4.18 10.77 19.06
C ARG A 311 -5.22 10.55 17.97
N PHE A 312 -4.82 10.52 16.69
CA PHE A 312 -5.74 10.23 15.59
C PHE A 312 -6.49 8.91 15.79
N PHE A 313 -5.79 7.86 16.20
CA PHE A 313 -6.41 6.56 16.42
C PHE A 313 -7.21 6.50 17.73
N GLU A 314 -6.85 7.25 18.76
CA GLU A 314 -7.66 7.39 19.98
C GLU A 314 -9.00 8.06 19.71
N ASP A 315 -9.02 9.13 18.91
CA ASP A 315 -10.26 9.82 18.49
C ASP A 315 -11.13 8.90 17.61
N ASP A 316 -10.51 8.09 16.76
CA ASP A 316 -11.20 7.13 15.92
C ASP A 316 -11.83 5.99 16.74
N GLU A 317 -11.14 5.53 17.79
CA GLU A 317 -11.66 4.54 18.74
C GLU A 317 -12.85 5.06 19.54
N ALA A 318 -12.81 6.31 19.97
CA ALA A 318 -13.92 6.92 20.73
C ALA A 318 -15.21 6.95 19.91
N ARG A 319 -15.12 7.09 18.60
CA ARG A 319 -16.28 7.04 17.69
C ARG A 319 -16.84 5.62 17.50
N ASP A 320 -15.98 4.59 17.53
CA ASP A 320 -16.34 3.19 17.27
C ASP A 320 -16.72 2.39 18.53
N ALA A 321 -16.52 2.94 19.71
CA ALA A 321 -16.64 2.21 20.98
C ALA A 321 -17.99 1.51 21.19
N ALA A 322 -19.04 1.93 20.49
CA ALA A 322 -20.39 1.39 20.59
C ALA A 322 -20.68 0.18 19.67
N SER A 323 -19.78 -0.14 18.72
CA SER A 323 -20.16 -1.05 17.61
C SER A 323 -19.82 -2.53 17.83
N VAL A 324 -18.91 -2.88 18.75
CA VAL A 324 -18.50 -4.27 18.99
C VAL A 324 -18.50 -4.60 20.48
N ASN A 325 -19.23 -5.65 20.87
CA ASN A 325 -19.12 -6.19 22.23
C ASN A 325 -17.77 -6.86 22.44
N VAL A 326 -16.91 -6.26 23.24
CA VAL A 326 -15.57 -6.78 23.53
C VAL A 326 -15.52 -7.73 24.73
N ALA A 327 -16.61 -7.91 25.47
CA ALA A 327 -16.61 -8.68 26.74
C ALA A 327 -16.20 -10.14 26.56
N ASP A 328 -16.64 -10.75 25.45
CA ASP A 328 -16.44 -12.17 25.14
C ASP A 328 -15.15 -12.44 24.34
N LEU A 329 -14.38 -11.40 24.00
CA LEU A 329 -13.14 -11.54 23.26
C LEU A 329 -12.00 -12.04 24.19
N PRO A 330 -11.04 -12.81 23.64
CA PRO A 330 -9.92 -13.34 24.42
C PRO A 330 -8.99 -12.24 24.94
N ARG A 331 -8.51 -12.43 26.17
CA ARG A 331 -7.54 -11.52 26.80
C ARG A 331 -6.09 -11.84 26.44
N ARG A 332 -5.81 -13.10 26.06
CA ARG A 332 -4.48 -13.58 25.67
C ARG A 332 -4.55 -14.10 24.25
N ILE A 333 -3.79 -13.50 23.34
CA ILE A 333 -3.81 -13.85 21.93
C ILE A 333 -2.42 -14.20 21.44
N PHE A 334 -2.37 -15.22 20.59
CA PHE A 334 -1.18 -15.57 19.81
C PHE A 334 -1.48 -15.28 18.33
N LEU A 335 -0.75 -14.33 17.75
CA LEU A 335 -0.88 -13.94 16.35
C LEU A 335 -0.19 -14.99 15.48
N SER A 336 -0.97 -15.80 14.76
CA SER A 336 -0.47 -16.82 13.86
C SER A 336 -0.04 -16.20 12.53
N ARG A 337 1.00 -16.78 11.92
CA ARG A 337 1.44 -16.46 10.56
C ARG A 337 1.44 -17.68 9.64
N ARG A 338 0.63 -18.69 9.94
CA ARG A 338 0.55 -19.91 9.10
C ARG A 338 0.09 -19.63 7.69
N SER A 339 -0.85 -18.71 7.51
CA SER A 339 -1.35 -18.25 6.20
C SER A 339 -0.30 -17.44 5.43
N SER A 340 0.64 -16.79 6.13
CA SER A 340 1.64 -15.93 5.53
C SER A 340 2.71 -16.73 4.76
N ARG A 341 3.10 -16.23 3.58
CA ARG A 341 4.19 -16.82 2.78
C ARG A 341 5.59 -16.40 3.23
N ARG A 342 5.73 -15.32 3.99
CA ARG A 342 7.01 -14.75 4.44
C ARG A 342 7.12 -14.78 5.95
N ARG A 343 8.34 -15.02 6.46
CA ARG A 343 8.67 -14.97 7.90
C ARG A 343 7.79 -15.92 8.73
N ARG A 344 7.62 -17.15 8.26
CA ARG A 344 6.95 -18.20 9.03
C ARG A 344 7.80 -18.59 10.24
N LEU A 345 7.16 -18.84 11.37
CA LEU A 345 7.81 -19.36 12.55
C LEU A 345 7.98 -20.88 12.43
N ILE A 346 9.21 -21.36 12.48
CA ILE A 346 9.47 -22.81 12.53
C ILE A 346 9.00 -23.33 13.88
N GLY A 347 8.18 -24.39 13.88
CA GLY A 347 7.59 -24.94 15.11
C GLY A 347 6.40 -24.15 15.65
N GLU A 348 5.77 -23.28 14.85
CA GLU A 348 4.64 -22.44 15.26
C GLU A 348 3.50 -23.27 15.88
N GLU A 349 3.19 -24.45 15.33
CA GLU A 349 2.11 -25.29 15.86
C GLU A 349 2.41 -25.84 17.26
N SER A 350 3.66 -26.18 17.55
CA SER A 350 4.09 -26.62 18.87
C SER A 350 4.00 -25.49 19.89
N LEU A 351 4.42 -24.28 19.51
CA LEU A 351 4.29 -23.08 20.35
C LEU A 351 2.81 -22.75 20.56
N ALA A 352 2.00 -22.76 19.51
CA ALA A 352 0.58 -22.48 19.57
C ALA A 352 -0.16 -23.45 20.52
N ARG A 353 0.20 -24.74 20.50
CA ARG A 353 -0.32 -25.74 21.44
C ARG A 353 0.03 -25.41 22.87
N ALA A 354 1.29 -25.16 23.17
CA ALA A 354 1.77 -24.79 24.50
C ALA A 354 1.14 -23.49 25.01
N LEU A 355 0.84 -22.55 24.13
CA LEU A 355 0.15 -21.32 24.49
C LEU A 355 -1.34 -21.54 24.74
N ARG A 356 -2.02 -22.40 23.98
CA ARG A 356 -3.43 -22.78 24.26
C ARG A 356 -3.59 -23.36 25.64
N GLU A 357 -2.66 -24.23 26.08
CA GLU A 357 -2.63 -24.79 27.44
C GLU A 357 -2.49 -23.71 28.53
N ARG A 358 -2.01 -22.51 28.17
CA ARG A 358 -1.89 -21.32 29.02
C ARG A 358 -2.99 -20.29 28.83
N GLY A 359 -4.08 -20.69 28.17
CA GLY A 359 -5.25 -19.84 27.97
C GLY A 359 -5.13 -18.82 26.84
N PHE A 360 -4.19 -19.00 25.90
CA PHE A 360 -4.14 -18.18 24.70
C PHE A 360 -5.11 -18.69 23.62
N VAL A 361 -5.68 -17.74 22.90
CA VAL A 361 -6.40 -18.02 21.66
C VAL A 361 -5.47 -17.73 20.49
N VAL A 362 -5.36 -18.67 19.56
CA VAL A 362 -4.57 -18.51 18.33
C VAL A 362 -5.45 -17.81 17.31
N VAL A 363 -4.97 -16.69 16.80
CA VAL A 363 -5.69 -15.82 15.87
C VAL A 363 -4.88 -15.66 14.60
N ASP A 364 -5.49 -15.84 13.44
CA ASP A 364 -4.97 -15.39 12.17
C ASP A 364 -5.63 -14.04 11.82
N PRO A 365 -4.90 -12.91 11.89
CA PRO A 365 -5.49 -11.60 11.65
C PRO A 365 -6.02 -11.41 10.22
N GLU A 366 -5.54 -12.19 9.24
CA GLU A 366 -5.98 -12.10 7.85
C GLU A 366 -7.44 -12.61 7.67
N GLU A 367 -7.94 -13.41 8.62
CA GLU A 367 -9.32 -13.92 8.63
C GLU A 367 -10.33 -12.91 9.20
N LEU A 368 -9.84 -11.87 9.90
CA LEU A 368 -10.67 -10.89 10.59
C LEU A 368 -10.83 -9.59 9.77
N ASP A 369 -11.98 -8.93 9.91
CA ASP A 369 -12.14 -7.55 9.44
C ASP A 369 -11.41 -6.55 10.36
N THR A 370 -11.28 -5.31 9.92
CA THR A 370 -10.56 -4.29 10.71
C THR A 370 -11.26 -3.96 12.02
N ALA A 371 -12.58 -4.03 12.07
CA ALA A 371 -13.35 -3.79 13.31
C ALA A 371 -13.09 -4.89 14.34
N ALA A 372 -13.11 -6.17 13.91
CA ALA A 372 -12.82 -7.31 14.75
C ALA A 372 -11.36 -7.30 15.24
N GLN A 373 -10.40 -6.98 14.35
CA GLN A 373 -8.99 -6.84 14.74
C GLN A 373 -8.82 -5.77 15.82
N ARG A 374 -9.42 -4.58 15.64
CA ARG A 374 -9.37 -3.49 16.62
C ARG A 374 -9.99 -3.88 17.96
N ALA A 375 -11.18 -4.50 17.92
CA ALA A 375 -11.87 -4.96 19.14
C ALA A 375 -11.02 -5.98 19.91
N LEU A 376 -10.39 -6.91 19.19
CA LEU A 376 -9.51 -7.93 19.75
C LEU A 376 -8.31 -7.31 20.49
N PHE A 377 -7.61 -6.37 19.87
CA PHE A 377 -6.47 -5.70 20.48
C PHE A 377 -6.87 -4.80 21.67
N ARG A 378 -8.03 -4.15 21.58
CA ARG A 378 -8.59 -3.36 22.68
C ARG A 378 -8.86 -4.22 23.93
N ARG A 379 -9.26 -5.48 23.72
CA ARG A 379 -9.55 -6.40 24.80
C ARG A 379 -8.31 -7.13 25.34
N ALA A 380 -7.28 -7.29 24.49
CA ALA A 380 -6.11 -8.08 24.84
C ALA A 380 -5.35 -7.51 26.04
N GLU A 381 -4.93 -8.39 26.94
CA GLU A 381 -4.01 -8.13 28.05
C GLU A 381 -2.60 -8.63 27.73
N LEU A 382 -2.49 -9.59 26.83
CA LEU A 382 -1.21 -10.15 26.39
C LEU A 382 -1.30 -10.57 24.92
N VAL A 383 -0.41 -10.03 24.11
CA VAL A 383 -0.26 -10.33 22.69
C VAL A 383 1.10 -10.94 22.44
N VAL A 384 1.13 -12.14 21.89
CA VAL A 384 2.35 -12.86 21.51
C VAL A 384 2.32 -13.16 20.02
N GLY A 385 3.42 -13.05 19.30
CA GLY A 385 3.46 -13.48 17.90
C GLY A 385 4.76 -13.19 17.17
N PRO A 386 4.96 -13.81 16.01
CA PRO A 386 6.08 -13.49 15.13
C PRO A 386 5.93 -12.07 14.54
N HIS A 387 7.06 -11.37 14.41
CA HIS A 387 7.09 -10.04 13.83
C HIS A 387 6.30 -9.93 12.52
N GLY A 388 5.41 -8.95 12.47
CA GLY A 388 4.56 -8.74 11.31
C GLY A 388 3.63 -7.53 11.41
N THR A 389 3.01 -7.21 10.28
CA THR A 389 2.11 -6.05 10.16
C THR A 389 0.88 -6.11 11.04
N ALA A 390 0.50 -7.29 11.54
CA ALA A 390 -0.58 -7.46 12.51
C ALA A 390 -0.36 -6.66 13.80
N PHE A 391 0.91 -6.47 14.22
CA PHE A 391 1.24 -5.62 15.36
C PHE A 391 0.92 -4.14 15.15
N THR A 392 0.56 -3.72 13.94
CA THR A 392 0.02 -2.36 13.71
C THR A 392 -1.25 -2.11 14.53
N ASN A 393 -2.00 -3.17 14.82
CA ASN A 393 -3.19 -3.08 15.67
C ASN A 393 -2.91 -2.70 17.14
N LEU A 394 -1.63 -2.62 17.54
CA LEU A 394 -1.25 -1.99 18.81
C LEU A 394 -1.68 -0.52 18.90
N LEU A 395 -1.92 0.15 17.74
CA LEU A 395 -2.57 1.46 17.71
C LEU A 395 -3.92 1.48 18.44
N HIS A 396 -4.58 0.33 18.53
CA HIS A 396 -5.90 0.15 19.15
C HIS A 396 -5.82 -0.62 20.48
N ALA A 397 -4.64 -0.95 20.94
CA ALA A 397 -4.49 -1.81 22.12
C ALA A 397 -4.83 -1.08 23.42
N ASN A 398 -5.25 -1.87 24.41
CA ASN A 398 -5.36 -1.43 25.78
C ASN A 398 -3.98 -0.89 26.25
N PRO A 399 -3.90 0.28 26.90
CA PRO A 399 -2.63 0.83 27.40
C PRO A 399 -1.84 -0.09 28.34
N GLN A 400 -2.47 -1.10 28.93
CA GLN A 400 -1.84 -2.07 29.84
C GLN A 400 -1.50 -3.40 29.16
N VAL A 401 -1.58 -3.49 27.83
CA VAL A 401 -1.29 -4.72 27.11
C VAL A 401 0.20 -5.07 27.21
N GLY A 402 0.50 -6.31 27.59
CA GLY A 402 1.83 -6.88 27.44
C GLY A 402 2.04 -7.38 26.00
N VAL A 403 3.23 -7.15 25.46
CA VAL A 403 3.55 -7.55 24.09
C VAL A 403 4.83 -8.39 24.07
N VAL A 404 4.77 -9.56 23.43
CA VAL A 404 5.94 -10.40 23.15
C VAL A 404 6.06 -10.59 21.66
N GLU A 405 7.03 -9.92 21.06
CA GLU A 405 7.29 -10.00 19.62
C GLU A 405 8.48 -10.92 19.33
N LEU A 406 8.27 -11.90 18.45
CA LEU A 406 9.28 -12.89 18.07
C LEU A 406 9.91 -12.47 16.73
N PHE A 407 11.19 -12.17 16.76
CA PHE A 407 11.95 -11.76 15.57
C PHE A 407 12.67 -12.93 14.91
N ALA A 408 12.85 -12.84 13.59
CA ALA A 408 13.80 -13.68 12.87
C ALA A 408 15.22 -13.11 13.04
N ASP A 409 16.23 -13.99 13.06
CA ASP A 409 17.65 -13.62 13.32
C ASP A 409 18.16 -12.46 12.45
N ARG A 410 17.67 -12.36 11.22
CA ARG A 410 18.20 -11.42 10.21
C ARG A 410 17.20 -10.33 9.84
N TYR A 411 16.11 -10.21 10.57
CA TYR A 411 15.08 -9.21 10.28
C TYR A 411 14.51 -8.64 11.56
N VAL A 412 14.96 -7.45 11.90
CA VAL A 412 14.45 -6.66 13.03
C VAL A 412 13.91 -5.35 12.48
N ASN A 413 12.71 -4.97 12.90
CA ASN A 413 12.08 -3.72 12.51
C ASN A 413 11.40 -3.10 13.74
N VAL A 414 11.68 -1.84 13.98
CA VAL A 414 11.22 -1.10 15.17
C VAL A 414 9.78 -0.61 15.08
N GLY A 415 9.07 -0.86 13.97
CA GLY A 415 7.71 -0.34 13.75
C GLY A 415 6.72 -0.62 14.89
N PRO A 416 6.52 -1.88 15.32
CA PRO A 416 5.64 -2.20 16.44
C PRO A 416 6.07 -1.55 17.75
N GLN A 417 7.37 -1.49 18.03
CA GLN A 417 7.91 -0.79 19.20
C GLN A 417 7.57 0.71 19.17
N ARG A 418 7.66 1.36 18.01
CA ARG A 418 7.28 2.77 17.86
C ARG A 418 5.79 2.99 18.10
N ILE A 419 4.95 2.07 17.65
CA ILE A 419 3.51 2.11 17.93
C ILE A 419 3.26 1.94 19.43
N ALA A 420 3.86 0.94 20.04
CA ALA A 420 3.75 0.74 21.48
C ALA A 420 4.15 2.01 22.26
N ASN A 421 5.22 2.66 21.82
CA ASN A 421 5.69 3.90 22.39
C ASN A 421 4.70 5.07 22.22
N LEU A 422 4.08 5.21 21.01
CA LEU A 422 3.04 6.23 20.77
C LEU A 422 1.84 6.07 21.70
N LYS A 423 1.48 4.84 22.03
CA LYS A 423 0.36 4.50 22.90
C LYS A 423 0.76 4.41 24.38
N ALA A 424 2.02 4.67 24.72
CA ALA A 424 2.57 4.48 26.06
C ALA A 424 2.27 3.10 26.66
N LEU A 425 2.34 2.04 25.82
CA LEU A 425 2.07 0.66 26.22
C LEU A 425 3.16 0.15 27.17
N ALA A 426 2.76 -0.79 28.05
CA ALA A 426 3.66 -1.42 29.01
C ALA A 426 4.55 -2.51 28.38
#